data_625643e2e53443b3f83f8dfa7f2d674b
#
_entry.id   625643e2e53443b3f83f8dfa7f2d674b
#
_cell.length_a   1.000
_cell.length_b   1.000
_cell.length_c   1.000
_cell.angle_alpha   90.00
_cell.angle_beta   90.00
_cell.angle_gamma   90.00
#
_symmetry.space_group_name_H-M   'P 1'
#
loop_
_entity.id
_entity.type
_entity.pdbx_description
1 polymer ?
#
loop_
_entity_poly.entity_id
_entity_poly.type
_entity_poly.pdbx_seq_one_letter_code
_entity_poly.pdbx_strand_id
1 'polypeptide(L)'
;MKKVISIALALVMMLAICVPAFAADLTQKPSEASDIIISTDTKDINGNDAEQYIVTIPADTVIPWGEAETDVSYSVEAHLTRNNRVKVTVAGNGAMKTADGAYELAYTLDGGVDFTTATANVYPAADVELKVLVSDDAWNYAVVEEYSDILTYTSSIVVA
;
A
#
# COMPACT_ATOMS: atom_id res chain seq x y z
N MET A 1 -12.13 -24.60 -45.58
CA MET A 1 -12.94 -23.41 -45.85
C MET A 1 -13.87 -23.04 -44.65
N LYS A 2 -14.58 -23.97 -44.02
CA LYS A 2 -15.48 -23.63 -42.87
C LYS A 2 -14.77 -23.03 -41.64
N LYS A 3 -13.54 -23.46 -41.34
CA LYS A 3 -12.77 -22.94 -40.17
C LYS A 3 -12.23 -21.52 -40.36
N VAL A 4 -11.95 -21.12 -41.58
CA VAL A 4 -11.45 -19.77 -41.89
C VAL A 4 -12.57 -18.73 -41.80
N ILE A 5 -13.81 -19.12 -42.16
CA ILE A 5 -14.98 -18.26 -42.08
C ILE A 5 -15.34 -17.99 -40.61
N SER A 6 -15.20 -18.99 -39.72
CA SER A 6 -15.46 -18.81 -38.28
C SER A 6 -14.46 -17.85 -37.62
N ILE A 7 -13.18 -17.90 -38.02
CA ILE A 7 -12.16 -17.00 -37.49
C ILE A 7 -12.39 -15.57 -37.98
N ALA A 8 -12.74 -15.40 -39.25
CA ALA A 8 -13.05 -14.09 -39.81
C ALA A 8 -14.29 -13.45 -39.15
N LEU A 9 -15.32 -14.23 -38.84
CA LEU A 9 -16.52 -13.76 -38.19
C LEU A 9 -16.25 -13.36 -36.73
N ALA A 10 -15.40 -14.12 -35.98
CA ALA A 10 -14.97 -13.78 -34.65
C ALA A 10 -14.14 -12.50 -34.58
N LEU A 11 -13.26 -12.29 -35.60
CA LEU A 11 -12.45 -11.08 -35.68
C LEU A 11 -13.30 -9.83 -35.97
N VAL A 12 -14.32 -9.97 -36.81
CA VAL A 12 -15.26 -8.88 -37.16
C VAL A 12 -16.11 -8.52 -35.91
N MET A 13 -16.50 -9.51 -35.08
CA MET A 13 -17.25 -9.23 -33.84
C MET A 13 -16.36 -8.59 -32.79
N MET A 14 -15.07 -8.93 -32.66
CA MET A 14 -14.15 -8.24 -31.76
C MET A 14 -13.86 -6.80 -32.16
N LEU A 15 -13.81 -6.49 -33.44
CA LEU A 15 -13.64 -5.12 -33.96
C LEU A 15 -14.91 -4.27 -33.75
N ALA A 16 -16.10 -4.87 -33.73
CA ALA A 16 -17.34 -4.16 -33.49
C ALA A 16 -17.54 -3.67 -32.06
N ILE A 17 -16.82 -4.29 -31.08
CA ILE A 17 -16.91 -3.90 -29.66
C ILE A 17 -16.00 -2.70 -29.34
N CYS A 18 -15.03 -2.36 -30.21
CA CYS A 18 -14.08 -1.26 -30.02
C CYS A 18 -14.45 0.02 -30.79
N VAL A 19 -15.65 0.14 -31.33
CA VAL A 19 -16.10 1.41 -31.90
C VAL A 19 -16.51 2.29 -30.75
N PRO A 20 -15.81 3.41 -30.46
CA PRO A 20 -16.29 4.37 -29.50
C PRO A 20 -17.66 4.87 -29.97
N ALA A 21 -18.69 4.68 -29.15
CA ALA A 21 -19.98 5.26 -29.41
C ALA A 21 -19.84 6.78 -29.24
N PHE A 22 -19.67 7.51 -30.35
CA PHE A 22 -19.76 8.95 -30.32
C PHE A 22 -21.21 9.33 -30.04
N ALA A 23 -21.44 9.97 -28.90
CA ALA A 23 -22.77 10.35 -28.47
C ALA A 23 -23.36 11.50 -29.29
N ALA A 24 -22.49 12.28 -29.93
CA ALA A 24 -22.90 13.39 -30.78
C ALA A 24 -21.81 13.80 -31.78
N ASP A 25 -22.21 14.16 -33.00
CA ASP A 25 -21.35 14.82 -33.98
C ASP A 25 -21.57 16.34 -33.91
N LEU A 26 -20.46 17.08 -33.78
CA LEU A 26 -20.51 18.54 -33.91
C LEU A 26 -20.45 18.89 -35.39
N THR A 27 -21.50 19.57 -35.88
CA THR A 27 -21.59 20.01 -37.27
C THR A 27 -20.94 21.38 -37.44
N GLN A 28 -20.61 21.79 -38.68
CA GLN A 28 -19.96 23.08 -38.97
C GLN A 28 -20.89 24.32 -38.82
N LYS A 29 -21.91 24.27 -38.00
CA LYS A 29 -22.72 25.45 -37.71
C LYS A 29 -22.03 26.31 -36.65
N PRO A 30 -22.04 27.66 -36.85
CA PRO A 30 -21.56 28.57 -35.82
C PRO A 30 -22.38 28.36 -34.54
N SER A 31 -21.71 28.24 -33.39
CA SER A 31 -22.33 28.09 -32.07
C SER A 31 -23.08 26.78 -31.78
N GLU A 32 -22.72 25.68 -32.38
CA GLU A 32 -23.12 24.39 -31.84
C GLU A 32 -22.22 24.00 -30.63
N ALA A 33 -22.86 23.56 -29.54
CA ALA A 33 -22.21 23.00 -28.38
C ALA A 33 -22.86 21.66 -28.04
N SER A 34 -22.07 20.71 -27.59
CA SER A 34 -22.54 19.42 -27.06
C SER A 34 -21.85 19.14 -25.74
N ASP A 35 -22.62 18.75 -24.76
CA ASP A 35 -22.14 18.44 -23.44
C ASP A 35 -21.89 16.93 -23.34
N ILE A 36 -20.77 16.58 -22.75
CA ILE A 36 -20.49 15.21 -22.32
C ILE A 36 -20.46 15.16 -20.80
N ILE A 37 -21.02 14.10 -20.23
CA ILE A 37 -20.92 13.84 -18.81
C ILE A 37 -19.68 13.01 -18.57
N ILE A 38 -18.77 13.54 -17.77
CA ILE A 38 -17.60 12.79 -17.29
C ILE A 38 -17.91 12.40 -15.84
N SER A 39 -17.89 11.12 -15.56
CA SER A 39 -18.13 10.59 -14.22
C SER A 39 -17.08 9.57 -13.84
N THR A 40 -16.84 9.44 -12.55
CA THR A 40 -16.06 8.36 -11.97
C THR A 40 -16.86 7.71 -10.86
N ASP A 41 -16.61 6.45 -10.60
CA ASP A 41 -17.25 5.68 -9.55
C ASP A 41 -16.17 5.03 -8.67
N THR A 42 -16.31 5.17 -7.36
CA THR A 42 -15.42 4.59 -6.35
C THR A 42 -16.05 3.38 -5.67
N LYS A 43 -17.08 2.80 -6.28
CA LYS A 43 -17.79 1.64 -5.71
C LYS A 43 -16.99 0.35 -5.91
N ASP A 44 -17.13 -0.54 -4.94
CA ASP A 44 -16.61 -1.90 -5.06
C ASP A 44 -17.40 -2.71 -6.12
N ILE A 45 -16.96 -3.94 -6.39
CA ILE A 45 -17.62 -4.84 -7.35
C ILE A 45 -19.11 -5.13 -7.00
N ASN A 46 -19.52 -4.89 -5.75
CA ASN A 46 -20.87 -5.09 -5.26
C ASN A 46 -21.71 -3.78 -5.28
N GLY A 47 -21.11 -2.68 -5.72
CA GLY A 47 -21.76 -1.38 -5.81
C GLY A 47 -21.81 -0.60 -4.50
N ASN A 48 -21.04 -0.98 -3.47
CA ASN A 48 -20.94 -0.24 -2.21
C ASN A 48 -19.82 0.79 -2.29
N ASP A 49 -19.95 1.91 -1.57
CA ASP A 49 -18.88 2.87 -1.43
C ASP A 49 -17.70 2.18 -0.72
N ALA A 50 -16.60 1.99 -1.44
CA ALA A 50 -15.45 1.27 -0.93
C ALA A 50 -14.42 2.26 -0.39
N GLU A 51 -14.46 2.51 0.91
CA GLU A 51 -13.28 3.01 1.61
C GLU A 51 -12.26 1.88 1.65
N GLN A 52 -11.11 2.10 1.03
CA GLN A 52 -10.04 1.10 0.94
C GLN A 52 -8.73 1.71 1.37
N TYR A 53 -7.93 0.92 2.07
CA TYR A 53 -6.52 1.21 2.26
C TYR A 53 -5.70 -0.07 2.25
N ILE A 54 -4.44 0.07 1.88
CA ILE A 54 -3.46 -1.00 1.87
C ILE A 54 -2.25 -0.50 2.64
N VAL A 55 -1.83 -1.26 3.64
CA VAL A 55 -0.54 -1.09 4.31
C VAL A 55 0.33 -2.25 3.90
N THR A 56 1.41 -1.97 3.18
CA THR A 56 2.38 -2.98 2.77
C THR A 56 3.54 -2.95 3.75
N ILE A 57 3.66 -4.00 4.55
CA ILE A 57 4.72 -4.18 5.55
C ILE A 57 5.89 -4.97 4.95
N PRO A 58 7.13 -4.84 5.49
CA PRO A 58 8.26 -5.62 5.06
C PRO A 58 8.05 -7.12 5.35
N ALA A 59 8.78 -7.96 4.64
CA ALA A 59 8.90 -9.38 4.98
C ALA A 59 9.74 -9.55 6.25
N ASP A 60 9.80 -10.79 6.77
CA ASP A 60 10.69 -11.14 7.87
C ASP A 60 12.11 -10.64 7.57
N THR A 61 12.66 -9.86 8.49
CA THR A 61 13.91 -9.14 8.29
C THR A 61 14.98 -9.70 9.25
N VAL A 62 16.15 -9.99 8.70
CA VAL A 62 17.30 -10.40 9.49
C VAL A 62 18.19 -9.19 9.71
N ILE A 63 18.50 -8.90 10.97
CA ILE A 63 19.48 -7.89 11.37
C ILE A 63 20.86 -8.52 11.32
N PRO A 64 21.78 -8.07 10.44
CA PRO A 64 23.16 -8.59 10.43
C PRO A 64 23.86 -8.29 11.75
N TRP A 65 24.72 -9.21 12.18
CA TRP A 65 25.47 -9.04 13.42
C TRP A 65 26.34 -7.77 13.37
N GLY A 66 26.17 -6.90 14.37
CA GLY A 66 26.90 -5.63 14.47
C GLY A 66 26.31 -4.49 13.64
N GLU A 67 25.18 -4.70 12.94
CA GLU A 67 24.55 -3.63 12.18
C GLU A 67 23.82 -2.67 13.13
N ALA A 68 24.11 -1.36 13.01
CA ALA A 68 23.54 -0.35 13.87
C ALA A 68 22.09 0.03 13.49
N GLU A 69 21.76 -0.05 12.20
CA GLU A 69 20.46 0.35 11.66
C GLU A 69 19.96 -0.70 10.67
N THR A 70 18.71 -1.11 10.79
CA THR A 70 18.06 -2.02 9.84
C THR A 70 16.72 -1.45 9.41
N ASP A 71 16.50 -1.39 8.10
CA ASP A 71 15.27 -0.87 7.50
C ASP A 71 14.12 -1.86 7.68
N VAL A 72 13.01 -1.35 8.23
CA VAL A 72 11.73 -2.04 8.39
C VAL A 72 10.58 -1.12 7.96
N SER A 73 10.85 -0.24 6.99
CA SER A 73 9.90 0.70 6.41
C SER A 73 8.69 0.00 5.82
N TYR A 74 7.60 0.74 5.72
CA TYR A 74 6.35 0.26 5.15
C TYR A 74 5.74 1.32 4.25
N SER A 75 4.71 0.96 3.48
CA SER A 75 4.00 1.93 2.65
C SER A 75 2.50 1.90 2.90
N VAL A 76 1.85 3.03 2.63
CA VAL A 76 0.41 3.22 2.83
C VAL A 76 -0.21 3.79 1.56
N GLU A 77 -1.19 3.10 1.02
CA GLU A 77 -2.08 3.59 -0.02
C GLU A 77 -3.50 3.70 0.54
N ALA A 78 -4.24 4.73 0.19
CA ALA A 78 -5.57 4.95 0.72
C ALA A 78 -6.51 5.68 -0.25
N HIS A 79 -7.77 5.23 -0.26
CA HIS A 79 -8.90 5.86 -0.93
C HIS A 79 -10.06 5.91 0.06
N LEU A 80 -10.13 7.00 0.82
CA LEU A 80 -11.07 7.15 1.94
C LEU A 80 -12.00 8.34 1.74
N THR A 81 -13.08 8.39 2.50
CA THR A 81 -13.95 9.56 2.61
C THR A 81 -13.17 10.76 3.17
N ARG A 82 -13.53 11.96 2.74
CA ARG A 82 -12.77 13.21 2.89
C ARG A 82 -12.17 13.45 4.28
N ASN A 83 -12.87 13.09 5.36
CA ASN A 83 -12.44 13.37 6.73
C ASN A 83 -11.70 12.18 7.38
N ASN A 84 -11.60 11.05 6.68
CA ASN A 84 -10.95 9.86 7.20
C ASN A 84 -9.46 9.85 6.85
N ARG A 85 -8.67 9.20 7.70
CA ARG A 85 -7.22 9.00 7.57
C ARG A 85 -6.89 7.58 7.94
N VAL A 86 -5.80 7.06 7.36
CA VAL A 86 -5.20 5.83 7.85
C VAL A 86 -4.22 6.18 8.96
N LYS A 87 -4.38 5.56 10.11
CA LYS A 87 -3.41 5.56 11.18
C LYS A 87 -2.72 4.21 11.24
N VAL A 88 -1.39 4.22 11.30
CA VAL A 88 -0.55 3.03 11.50
C VAL A 88 0.27 3.22 12.76
N THR A 89 0.28 2.21 13.63
CA THR A 89 1.16 2.16 14.79
C THR A 89 2.00 0.89 14.73
N VAL A 90 3.29 1.01 15.08
CA VAL A 90 4.21 -0.12 15.13
C VAL A 90 4.72 -0.29 16.55
N ALA A 91 4.66 -1.50 17.06
CA ALA A 91 5.11 -1.83 18.40
C ALA A 91 6.00 -3.08 18.38
N GLY A 92 7.03 -3.06 19.21
CA GLY A 92 7.88 -4.19 19.54
C GLY A 92 8.16 -4.19 21.06
N ASN A 93 8.85 -5.23 21.53
CA ASN A 93 9.15 -5.34 22.97
C ASN A 93 10.35 -4.48 23.40
N GLY A 94 11.10 -3.87 22.46
CA GLY A 94 12.29 -3.08 22.73
C GLY A 94 13.54 -3.90 23.00
N ALA A 95 13.43 -5.22 22.97
CA ALA A 95 14.55 -6.14 23.04
C ALA A 95 14.21 -7.45 22.32
N MET A 96 15.14 -7.92 21.49
CA MET A 96 15.13 -9.28 20.95
C MET A 96 15.66 -10.25 22.01
N LYS A 97 15.12 -11.46 22.06
CA LYS A 97 15.50 -12.47 23.06
C LYS A 97 15.99 -13.75 22.41
N THR A 98 16.87 -14.44 23.11
CA THR A 98 17.22 -15.81 22.75
C THR A 98 16.03 -16.75 22.97
N ALA A 99 16.02 -17.91 22.32
CA ALA A 99 14.91 -18.86 22.37
C ALA A 99 14.58 -19.34 23.80
N ASP A 100 15.58 -19.41 24.68
CA ASP A 100 15.42 -19.73 26.10
C ASP A 100 15.13 -18.52 27.00
N GLY A 101 15.16 -17.29 26.41
CA GLY A 101 14.96 -16.03 27.11
C GLY A 101 16.09 -15.63 28.05
N ALA A 102 17.24 -16.30 28.00
CA ALA A 102 18.36 -16.07 28.92
C ALA A 102 19.11 -14.76 28.61
N TYR A 103 19.12 -14.35 27.35
CA TYR A 103 19.84 -13.17 26.89
C TYR A 103 18.90 -12.25 26.09
N GLU A 104 19.16 -10.96 26.21
CA GLU A 104 18.39 -9.91 25.52
C GLU A 104 19.33 -9.00 24.76
N LEU A 105 18.90 -8.58 23.55
CA LEU A 105 19.56 -7.56 22.73
C LEU A 105 18.61 -6.37 22.57
N ALA A 106 18.87 -5.30 23.29
CA ALA A 106 18.04 -4.10 23.29
C ALA A 106 18.07 -3.39 21.94
N TYR A 107 16.92 -2.88 21.50
CA TYR A 107 16.79 -2.05 20.30
C TYR A 107 15.79 -0.91 20.53
N THR A 108 15.81 0.07 19.65
CA THR A 108 14.81 1.12 19.57
C THR A 108 14.25 1.21 18.15
N LEU A 109 13.05 1.75 18.02
CA LEU A 109 12.45 2.08 16.73
C LEU A 109 12.61 3.57 16.46
N ASP A 110 13.02 3.92 15.25
CA ASP A 110 13.14 5.29 14.79
C ASP A 110 12.34 5.52 13.51
N GLY A 111 11.56 6.61 13.46
CA GLY A 111 10.73 6.98 12.31
C GLY A 111 9.24 6.73 12.53
N GLY A 112 8.60 6.03 11.62
CA GLY A 112 7.15 5.87 11.47
C GLY A 112 6.41 5.00 12.49
N VAL A 113 6.79 5.07 13.77
CA VAL A 113 6.15 4.27 14.85
C VAL A 113 4.68 4.64 15.08
N ASP A 114 4.33 5.92 14.90
CA ASP A 114 2.95 6.42 14.95
C ASP A 114 2.75 7.35 13.75
N PHE A 115 2.18 6.82 12.69
CA PHE A 115 1.97 7.52 11.44
C PHE A 115 0.49 7.71 11.17
N THR A 116 0.13 8.87 10.63
CA THR A 116 -1.23 9.15 10.15
C THR A 116 -1.13 9.85 8.80
N THR A 117 -1.89 9.39 7.81
CA THR A 117 -1.89 10.02 6.48
C THR A 117 -2.34 11.47 6.54
N ALA A 118 -1.72 12.34 5.78
CA ALA A 118 -2.07 13.76 5.73
C ALA A 118 -3.44 14.00 5.05
N THR A 119 -3.81 13.14 4.13
CA THR A 119 -5.02 13.24 3.33
C THR A 119 -5.81 11.92 3.34
N ALA A 120 -7.09 11.98 2.94
CA ALA A 120 -7.93 10.81 2.80
C ALA A 120 -7.51 9.91 1.63
N ASN A 121 -6.99 10.53 0.56
CA ASN A 121 -6.50 9.81 -0.61
C ASN A 121 -4.98 9.93 -0.67
N VAL A 122 -4.31 8.79 -0.71
CA VAL A 122 -2.85 8.65 -0.82
C VAL A 122 -2.56 7.74 -2.01
N TYR A 123 -2.20 8.36 -3.14
CA TYR A 123 -1.84 7.66 -4.36
C TYR A 123 -0.81 8.48 -5.16
N PRO A 124 0.29 7.91 -5.62
CA PRO A 124 0.75 6.54 -5.28
C PRO A 124 0.98 6.33 -3.79
N ALA A 125 1.20 5.07 -3.38
CA ALA A 125 1.49 4.72 -2.00
C ALA A 125 2.61 5.60 -1.43
N ALA A 126 2.42 6.07 -0.19
CA ALA A 126 3.42 6.84 0.52
C ALA A 126 4.33 5.91 1.33
N ASP A 127 5.63 6.03 1.14
CA ASP A 127 6.61 5.32 1.93
C ASP A 127 6.75 5.98 3.31
N VAL A 128 6.81 5.16 4.35
CA VAL A 128 6.99 5.56 5.74
C VAL A 128 8.27 4.93 6.25
N GLU A 129 9.30 5.76 6.42
CA GLU A 129 10.58 5.30 6.93
C GLU A 129 10.45 4.83 8.38
N LEU A 130 10.94 3.63 8.66
CA LEU A 130 11.04 3.05 9.98
C LEU A 130 12.28 2.19 10.06
N LYS A 131 13.05 2.35 11.13
CA LYS A 131 14.29 1.61 11.36
C LYS A 131 14.29 0.97 12.73
N VAL A 132 14.93 -0.19 12.81
CA VAL A 132 15.38 -0.79 14.05
C VAL A 132 16.81 -0.33 14.29
N LEU A 133 17.05 0.26 15.45
CA LEU A 133 18.38 0.73 15.86
C LEU A 133 18.90 -0.13 17.01
N VAL A 134 20.09 -0.70 16.83
CA VAL A 134 20.80 -1.44 17.87
C VAL A 134 22.12 -0.72 18.17
N SER A 135 22.30 -0.28 19.41
CA SER A 135 23.49 0.48 19.78
C SER A 135 24.76 -0.40 19.81
N ASP A 136 25.92 0.24 19.62
CA ASP A 136 27.23 -0.43 19.76
C ASP A 136 27.37 -1.07 21.16
N ASP A 137 26.87 -0.41 22.20
CA ASP A 137 26.91 -0.96 23.55
C ASP A 137 26.09 -2.23 23.65
N ALA A 138 24.89 -2.29 23.05
CA ALA A 138 24.08 -3.50 23.04
C ALA A 138 24.81 -4.65 22.33
N TRP A 139 25.43 -4.38 21.18
CA TRP A 139 26.25 -5.36 20.46
C TRP A 139 27.48 -5.84 21.24
N ASN A 140 28.14 -4.95 21.97
CA ASN A 140 29.35 -5.28 22.76
C ASN A 140 29.03 -6.26 23.91
N TYR A 141 27.79 -6.30 24.39
CA TYR A 141 27.36 -7.22 25.45
C TYR A 141 26.56 -8.41 24.93
N ALA A 142 26.29 -8.46 23.63
CA ALA A 142 25.56 -9.57 23.03
C ALA A 142 26.39 -10.86 23.05
N VAL A 143 25.76 -11.97 23.39
CA VAL A 143 26.36 -13.31 23.26
C VAL A 143 26.14 -13.85 21.85
N VAL A 144 26.95 -14.78 21.40
CA VAL A 144 26.83 -15.40 20.07
C VAL A 144 25.70 -16.42 20.09
N GLU A 145 24.47 -15.91 19.95
CA GLU A 145 23.22 -16.67 19.93
C GLU A 145 22.25 -16.04 18.91
N GLU A 146 21.19 -16.74 18.59
CA GLU A 146 20.09 -16.21 17.77
C GLU A 146 19.12 -15.41 18.65
N TYR A 147 18.84 -14.19 18.26
CA TYR A 147 17.88 -13.29 18.92
C TYR A 147 16.67 -13.05 18.02
N SER A 148 15.49 -12.97 18.59
CA SER A 148 14.25 -12.68 17.86
C SER A 148 13.29 -11.80 18.65
N ASP A 149 12.51 -11.00 17.93
CA ASP A 149 11.35 -10.27 18.46
C ASP A 149 10.31 -10.14 17.34
N ILE A 150 9.10 -9.71 17.69
CA ILE A 150 8.00 -9.51 16.76
C ILE A 150 7.63 -8.02 16.75
N LEU A 151 7.72 -7.39 15.59
CA LEU A 151 7.14 -6.08 15.35
C LEU A 151 5.68 -6.23 14.90
N THR A 152 4.77 -5.60 15.61
CA THR A 152 3.34 -5.61 15.29
C THR A 152 2.94 -4.30 14.64
N TYR A 153 2.51 -4.36 13.38
CA TYR A 153 1.94 -3.25 12.63
C TYR A 153 0.41 -3.28 12.79
N THR A 154 -0.14 -2.23 13.34
CA THR A 154 -1.60 -2.09 13.54
C THR A 154 -2.10 -0.91 12.73
N SER A 155 -3.10 -1.13 11.87
CA SER A 155 -3.70 -0.08 11.06
C SER A 155 -5.18 0.11 11.38
N SER A 156 -5.66 1.34 11.26
CA SER A 156 -7.06 1.70 11.48
C SER A 156 -7.45 2.96 10.69
N ILE A 157 -8.74 3.12 10.43
CA ILE A 157 -9.30 4.38 9.94
C ILE A 157 -9.62 5.26 11.15
N VAL A 158 -9.15 6.51 11.10
CA VAL A 158 -9.44 7.55 12.11
C VAL A 158 -10.04 8.78 11.45
N VAL A 159 -10.86 9.52 12.18
CA VAL A 159 -11.42 10.79 11.71
C VAL A 159 -10.44 11.92 12.05
N ALA A 160 -10.13 12.78 11.05
CA ALA A 160 -9.22 13.93 11.21
C ALA A 160 -9.90 15.11 11.90
#